data_f3c1511a44f0c25193c74639dc47a472
#
_entry.id   f3c1511a44f0c25193c74639dc47a472
#
_cell.length_a   1.000
_cell.length_b   1.000
_cell.length_c   1.000
_cell.angle_alpha   90.00
_cell.angle_beta   90.00
_cell.angle_gamma   90.00
#
_symmetry.space_group_name_H-M   'P 1'
#
loop_
_entity.id
_entity.type
_entity.pdbx_description
1 polymer ?
#
loop_
_entity_poly.entity_id
_entity_poly.type
_entity_poly.pdbx_seq_one_letter_code
_entity_poly.pdbx_strand_id
1 'polypeptide(L)'
;MPRRYGVYGGAYVPETLVPALVELERTWRSARGDPDFRRELARLATTLGGRPTPLYFAANLTRRAGGAEIWLKREDLLHGGAHKFNNALGQGLLARRMG
;
A
#
# COMPACT_ATOMS: atom_id res chain seq x y z
N MET A 1 -7.12 -23.43 1.01
CA MET A 1 -6.14 -22.37 0.97
C MET A 1 -5.70 -21.87 -0.41
N PRO A 2 -5.45 -22.70 -1.44
CA PRO A 2 -5.01 -22.11 -2.70
C PRO A 2 -6.08 -21.21 -3.29
N ARG A 3 -5.80 -19.91 -3.38
CA ARG A 3 -6.67 -18.99 -4.10
C ARG A 3 -6.45 -19.15 -5.59
N ARG A 4 -7.51 -19.40 -6.30
CA ARG A 4 -7.49 -19.46 -7.74
C ARG A 4 -8.39 -18.37 -8.34
N TYR A 5 -7.93 -17.84 -9.45
CA TYR A 5 -8.65 -16.85 -10.25
C TYR A 5 -8.85 -17.48 -11.64
N GLY A 6 -9.90 -18.29 -11.76
CA GLY A 6 -10.07 -19.17 -12.90
C GLY A 6 -9.01 -20.27 -12.92
N VAL A 7 -8.25 -20.32 -14.01
CA VAL A 7 -7.14 -21.29 -14.18
C VAL A 7 -5.83 -20.83 -13.55
N TYR A 8 -5.76 -19.58 -13.08
CA TYR A 8 -4.57 -18.98 -12.51
C TYR A 8 -4.55 -19.02 -10.98
N GLY A 9 -3.39 -18.89 -10.39
CA GLY A 9 -3.22 -18.81 -8.95
C GLY A 9 -2.79 -20.12 -8.33
N GLY A 10 -2.99 -20.24 -7.02
CA GLY A 10 -2.52 -21.34 -6.19
C GLY A 10 -1.44 -20.89 -5.21
N ALA A 11 -0.98 -21.81 -4.37
CA ALA A 11 0.09 -21.55 -3.41
C ALA A 11 1.19 -22.61 -3.59
N TYR A 12 2.31 -22.18 -4.15
CA TYR A 12 3.47 -23.03 -4.43
C TYR A 12 4.60 -22.64 -3.48
N VAL A 13 4.46 -23.04 -2.23
CA VAL A 13 5.38 -22.67 -1.14
C VAL A 13 5.82 -23.94 -0.40
N PRO A 14 6.97 -23.92 0.31
CA PRO A 14 7.33 -24.99 1.22
C PRO A 14 6.23 -25.24 2.27
N GLU A 15 6.01 -26.50 2.60
CA GLU A 15 4.95 -26.88 3.58
C GLU A 15 5.12 -26.20 4.93
N THR A 16 6.35 -25.91 5.33
CA THR A 16 6.65 -25.19 6.58
C THR A 16 6.04 -23.80 6.66
N LEU A 17 5.76 -23.17 5.52
CA LEU A 17 5.15 -21.83 5.45
C LEU A 17 3.62 -21.87 5.42
N VAL A 18 3.02 -23.01 5.17
CA VAL A 18 1.56 -23.12 5.01
C VAL A 18 0.79 -22.64 6.25
N PRO A 19 1.16 -23.01 7.50
CA PRO A 19 0.45 -22.51 8.68
C PRO A 19 0.49 -20.99 8.80
N ALA A 20 1.63 -20.36 8.53
CA ALA A 20 1.78 -18.90 8.55
C ALA A 20 0.92 -18.21 7.48
N LEU A 21 0.84 -18.80 6.29
CA LEU A 21 0.01 -18.26 5.20
C LEU A 21 -1.49 -18.40 5.48
N VAL A 22 -1.89 -19.49 6.13
CA VAL A 22 -3.28 -19.68 6.57
C VAL A 22 -3.66 -18.63 7.62
N GLU A 23 -2.80 -18.38 8.58
CA GLU A 23 -2.98 -17.33 9.58
C GLU A 23 -3.06 -15.95 8.95
N LEU A 24 -2.15 -15.64 8.04
CA LEU A 24 -2.13 -14.39 7.29
C LEU A 24 -3.45 -14.16 6.52
N GLU A 25 -3.92 -15.17 5.82
CA GLU A 25 -5.17 -15.07 5.06
C GLU A 25 -6.38 -14.81 5.97
N ARG A 26 -6.45 -15.52 7.08
CA ARG A 26 -7.52 -15.34 8.08
C ARG A 26 -7.48 -13.94 8.66
N THR A 27 -6.29 -13.48 9.07
CA THR A 27 -6.09 -12.13 9.62
C THR A 27 -6.45 -11.06 8.61
N TRP A 28 -6.05 -11.22 7.36
CA TRP A 28 -6.42 -10.28 6.29
C TRP A 28 -7.92 -10.21 6.05
N ARG A 29 -8.60 -11.33 6.01
CA ARG A 29 -10.07 -11.37 5.84
C ARG A 29 -10.79 -10.61 6.96
N SER A 30 -10.31 -10.72 8.19
CA SER A 30 -10.81 -9.97 9.34
C SER A 30 -10.48 -8.49 9.24
N ALA A 31 -9.20 -8.17 9.00
CA ALA A 31 -8.70 -6.79 9.00
C ALA A 31 -9.33 -5.92 7.90
N ARG A 32 -9.50 -6.44 6.70
CA ARG A 32 -10.02 -5.67 5.57
C ARG A 32 -11.46 -5.15 5.79
N GLY A 33 -12.23 -5.81 6.65
CA GLY A 33 -13.59 -5.41 7.03
C GLY A 33 -13.67 -4.60 8.32
N ASP A 34 -12.57 -4.49 9.06
CA ASP A 34 -12.53 -3.84 10.36
C ASP A 34 -12.34 -2.32 10.22
N PRO A 35 -13.32 -1.51 10.69
CA PRO A 35 -13.20 -0.07 10.65
C PRO A 35 -12.02 0.48 11.45
N ASP A 36 -11.65 -0.16 12.56
CA ASP A 36 -10.51 0.27 13.39
C ASP A 36 -9.20 0.09 12.65
N PHE A 37 -9.02 -1.04 11.98
CA PHE A 37 -7.85 -1.29 11.14
C PHE A 37 -7.74 -0.24 10.03
N ARG A 38 -8.85 0.06 9.36
CA ARG A 38 -8.89 1.08 8.29
C ARG A 38 -8.56 2.48 8.81
N ARG A 39 -9.08 2.85 9.97
CA ARG A 39 -8.79 4.15 10.60
C ARG A 39 -7.32 4.27 10.97
N GLU A 40 -6.73 3.23 11.55
CA GLU A 40 -5.31 3.23 11.90
C GLU A 40 -4.42 3.31 10.66
N LEU A 41 -4.76 2.57 9.61
CA LEU A 41 -4.06 2.64 8.33
C LEU A 41 -4.10 4.05 7.75
N ALA A 42 -5.28 4.67 7.72
CA ALA A 42 -5.47 6.04 7.22
C ALA A 42 -4.72 7.06 8.08
N ARG A 43 -4.76 6.92 9.40
CA ARG A 43 -4.06 7.80 10.34
C ARG A 43 -2.55 7.76 10.09
N LEU A 44 -1.98 6.58 9.97
CA LEU A 44 -0.54 6.42 9.74
C LEU A 44 -0.12 6.81 8.32
N ALA A 45 -0.98 6.60 7.33
CA ALA A 45 -0.72 7.09 5.98
C ALA A 45 -0.54 8.62 5.96
N THR A 46 -1.30 9.33 6.77
CA THR A 46 -1.22 10.79 6.91
C THR A 46 -0.09 11.22 7.84
N THR A 47 -0.07 10.71 9.08
CA THR A 47 0.83 11.22 10.12
C THR A 47 2.27 10.73 9.97
N LEU A 48 2.48 9.51 9.51
CA LEU A 48 3.80 8.95 9.25
C LEU A 48 4.21 9.14 7.80
N GLY A 49 3.29 8.89 6.86
CA GLY A 49 3.59 8.89 5.43
C GLY A 49 3.59 10.24 4.78
N GLY A 50 2.73 11.17 5.23
CA GLY A 50 2.55 12.48 4.61
C GLY A 50 1.54 12.48 3.45
N ARG A 51 0.62 11.51 3.42
CA ARG A 51 -0.46 11.52 2.43
C ARG A 51 -1.61 12.45 2.85
N PRO A 52 -2.31 13.07 1.88
CA PRO A 52 -2.02 13.08 0.44
C PRO A 52 -0.79 13.91 0.11
N THR A 53 0.03 13.43 -0.83
CA THR A 53 1.15 14.21 -1.32
C THR A 53 0.67 15.36 -2.19
N PRO A 54 1.42 16.49 -2.26
CA PRO A 54 0.99 17.65 -3.03
C PRO A 54 0.91 17.39 -4.54
N LEU A 55 0.01 18.11 -5.18
CA LEU A 55 0.00 18.30 -6.62
C LEU A 55 0.62 19.66 -6.92
N TYR A 56 1.75 19.67 -7.60
CA TYR A 56 2.56 20.86 -7.85
C TYR A 56 2.52 21.25 -9.32
N PHE A 57 2.18 22.52 -9.60
CA PHE A 57 2.25 23.07 -10.94
C PHE A 57 3.69 23.44 -11.28
N ALA A 58 4.29 22.73 -12.25
CA ALA A 58 5.64 22.96 -12.71
C ALA A 58 5.67 24.08 -13.77
N ALA A 59 5.58 25.33 -13.32
CA ALA A 59 5.43 26.49 -14.20
C ALA A 59 6.58 26.65 -15.20
N ASN A 60 7.82 26.52 -14.74
CA ASN A 60 8.98 26.68 -15.60
C ASN A 60 9.09 25.55 -16.63
N LEU A 61 8.83 24.32 -16.21
CA LEU A 61 8.85 23.17 -17.12
C LEU A 61 7.72 23.27 -18.15
N THR A 62 6.52 23.67 -17.74
CA THR A 62 5.38 23.92 -18.62
C THR A 62 5.75 24.95 -19.69
N ARG A 63 6.34 26.06 -19.28
CA ARG A 63 6.77 27.15 -20.22
C ARG A 63 7.82 26.64 -21.19
N ARG A 64 8.82 25.89 -20.72
CA ARG A 64 9.89 25.36 -21.57
C ARG A 64 9.42 24.30 -22.55
N ALA A 65 8.44 23.49 -22.14
CA ALA A 65 7.86 22.45 -22.99
C ALA A 65 6.99 23.03 -24.10
N GLY A 66 6.38 24.21 -23.88
CA GLY A 66 5.60 24.93 -24.88
C GLY A 66 4.30 24.27 -25.29
N GLY A 67 3.76 23.34 -24.48
CA GLY A 67 2.54 22.60 -24.79
C GLY A 67 1.57 22.59 -23.61
N ALA A 68 1.14 21.38 -23.21
CA ALA A 68 0.21 21.20 -22.11
C ALA A 68 0.81 21.63 -20.77
N GLU A 69 -0.04 21.97 -19.82
CA GLU A 69 0.36 22.20 -18.44
C GLU A 69 0.93 20.92 -17.82
N ILE A 70 2.06 21.06 -17.13
CA ILE A 70 2.73 19.95 -16.47
C ILE A 70 2.54 20.08 -14.96
N TRP A 71 1.87 19.09 -14.39
CA TRP A 71 1.63 18.97 -12.97
C TRP A 71 2.34 17.76 -12.42
N LEU A 72 2.98 17.91 -11.26
CA LEU A 72 3.72 16.85 -10.59
C LEU A 72 2.95 16.37 -9.36
N LYS A 73 2.54 15.12 -9.35
CA LYS A 73 2.10 14.47 -8.14
C LYS A 73 3.33 14.09 -7.32
N ARG A 74 3.58 14.83 -6.25
CA ARG A 74 4.85 14.84 -5.52
C ARG A 74 5.02 13.61 -4.62
N GLU A 75 5.03 12.42 -5.20
CA GLU A 75 5.25 11.16 -4.46
C GLU A 75 6.70 11.02 -3.93
N ASP A 76 7.62 11.84 -4.40
CA ASP A 76 8.96 11.99 -3.85
C ASP A 76 8.97 12.52 -2.40
N LEU A 77 7.88 13.19 -1.98
CA LEU A 77 7.73 13.70 -0.61
C LEU A 77 7.13 12.67 0.35
N LEU A 78 6.76 11.49 -0.13
CA LEU A 78 6.22 10.42 0.70
C LEU A 78 7.34 9.81 1.55
N HIS A 79 7.06 9.61 2.84
CA HIS A 79 8.01 8.97 3.74
C HIS A 79 8.37 7.55 3.27
N GLY A 80 9.65 7.20 3.35
CA GLY A 80 10.13 5.86 3.00
C GLY A 80 10.16 5.56 1.50
N GLY A 81 10.04 6.57 0.66
CA GLY A 81 10.01 6.43 -0.80
C GLY A 81 8.61 6.31 -1.36
N ALA A 82 8.47 6.22 -2.66
CA ALA A 82 7.21 6.40 -3.36
C ALA A 82 6.21 5.23 -3.14
N HIS A 83 6.28 4.23 -3.98
CA HIS A 83 5.22 3.23 -4.09
C HIS A 83 5.25 2.14 -3.01
N LYS A 84 6.38 1.89 -2.37
CA LYS A 84 6.54 0.81 -1.37
C LYS A 84 5.93 1.15 -0.01
N PHE A 85 5.77 2.42 0.32
CA PHE A 85 5.26 2.83 1.63
C PHE A 85 3.88 2.24 1.94
N ASN A 86 2.94 2.33 1.01
CA ASN A 86 1.59 1.81 1.23
C ASN A 86 1.59 0.31 1.53
N ASN A 87 2.37 -0.42 0.76
CA ASN A 87 2.51 -1.87 0.91
C ASN A 87 3.16 -2.23 2.26
N ALA A 88 4.29 -1.59 2.58
CA ALA A 88 5.00 -1.82 3.83
C ALA A 88 4.15 -1.46 5.06
N LEU A 89 3.42 -0.33 5.02
CA LEU A 89 2.54 0.09 6.09
C LEU A 89 1.40 -0.91 6.31
N GLY A 90 0.71 -1.31 5.26
CA GLY A 90 -0.39 -2.26 5.34
C GLY A 90 0.07 -3.63 5.86
N GLN A 91 1.18 -4.13 5.35
CA GLN A 91 1.76 -5.39 5.81
C GLN A 91 2.25 -5.32 7.25
N GLY A 92 2.88 -4.21 7.65
CA GLY A 92 3.35 -4.00 9.01
C GLY A 92 2.20 -4.00 10.03
N LEU A 93 1.10 -3.31 9.72
CA LEU A 93 -0.09 -3.32 10.56
C LEU A 93 -0.72 -4.71 10.65
N LEU A 94 -0.75 -5.44 9.54
CA LEU A 94 -1.28 -6.79 9.51
C LEU A 94 -0.42 -7.75 10.33
N ALA A 95 0.91 -7.66 10.19
CA ALA A 95 1.85 -8.45 10.98
C ALA A 95 1.71 -8.17 12.48
N ARG A 96 1.58 -6.90 12.87
CA ARG A 96 1.34 -6.52 14.27
C ARG A 96 0.03 -7.12 14.82
N ARG A 97 -0.99 -7.22 13.99
CA ARG A 97 -2.27 -7.83 14.38
C ARG A 97 -2.17 -9.35 14.55
N MET A 98 -1.22 -9.97 13.88
CA MET A 98 -0.96 -11.41 14.00
C MET A 98 -0.20 -11.80 15.28
N GLY A 99 0.54 -10.86 15.86
CA GLY A 99 1.32 -11.06 17.08
C GLY A 99 2.81 -11.18 16.86
#